data_0eb35c802ba574405a55e96ecdc2cf82
#
_entry.id   0eb35c802ba574405a55e96ecdc2cf82
#
_cell.length_a   1.000
_cell.length_b   1.000
_cell.length_c   1.000
_cell.angle_alpha   90.00
_cell.angle_beta   90.00
_cell.angle_gamma   90.00
#
_symmetry.space_group_name_H-M   'P 1'
#
loop_
_entity.id
_entity.type
_entity.pdbx_description
1 polymer ?
#
loop_
_entity_poly.entity_id
_entity_poly.type
_entity_poly.pdbx_seq_one_letter_code
_entity_poly.pdbx_strand_id
1 'polypeptide(L)'
;SKDVLNYAATLTAEKGDLRVGIDLLRRAGLNAEKRASREVVVEDIDKAYESSKYMHLSQSIQSLTDSEKGLLHVLVDCSGGRAGDVYEVFHEQTGLGYTRYSEIVNKLEKVGVIAAAYKPVEGRGRSREIELLYKPDAVKVYLDRYSMKS
;
A
#
# COMPACT_ATOMS: atom_id res chain seq x y z
N SER A 1 18.93 12.34 -19.02
CA SER A 1 20.16 11.67 -18.61
C SER A 1 19.94 10.17 -18.41
N LYS A 2 20.95 9.39 -18.72
CA LYS A 2 20.87 7.93 -18.57
C LYS A 2 20.61 7.51 -17.13
N ASP A 3 21.16 8.23 -16.17
CA ASP A 3 21.00 7.92 -14.74
C ASP A 3 19.54 8.08 -14.30
N VAL A 4 18.87 9.11 -14.78
CA VAL A 4 17.45 9.35 -14.48
C VAL A 4 16.59 8.24 -15.09
N LEU A 5 16.83 7.87 -16.35
CA LEU A 5 16.09 6.80 -17.01
C LEU A 5 16.32 5.45 -16.33
N ASN A 6 17.54 5.15 -15.94
CA ASN A 6 17.87 3.92 -15.22
C ASN A 6 17.18 3.86 -13.87
N TYR A 7 17.15 4.97 -13.14
CA TYR A 7 16.46 5.06 -11.85
C TYR A 7 14.97 4.82 -12.00
N ALA A 8 14.33 5.46 -12.97
CA ALA A 8 12.91 5.27 -13.24
C ALA A 8 12.61 3.83 -13.66
N ALA A 9 13.47 3.22 -14.48
CA ALA A 9 13.31 1.83 -14.90
C ALA A 9 13.45 0.88 -13.71
N THR A 10 14.36 1.15 -12.79
CA THR A 10 14.53 0.33 -11.57
C THR A 10 13.27 0.39 -10.71
N LEU A 11 12.71 1.58 -10.47
CA LEU A 11 11.47 1.73 -9.71
C LEU A 11 10.32 1.01 -10.40
N THR A 12 10.21 1.10 -11.73
CA THR A 12 9.18 0.44 -12.51
C THR A 12 9.29 -1.09 -12.40
N ALA A 13 10.51 -1.62 -12.50
CA ALA A 13 10.77 -3.05 -12.39
C ALA A 13 10.39 -3.58 -11.00
N GLU A 14 10.73 -2.84 -9.95
CA GLU A 14 10.37 -3.20 -8.57
C GLU A 14 8.87 -3.26 -8.36
N LYS A 15 8.11 -2.41 -9.03
CA LYS A 15 6.64 -2.36 -8.92
C LYS A 15 5.93 -3.22 -9.96
N GLY A 16 6.64 -3.70 -10.98
CA GLY A 16 6.09 -4.60 -12.00
C GLY A 16 5.00 -4.00 -12.87
N ASP A 17 4.90 -2.67 -12.98
CA ASP A 17 3.86 -2.01 -13.75
C ASP A 17 4.43 -0.91 -14.65
N LEU A 18 4.31 -1.12 -15.96
CA LEU A 18 4.77 -0.15 -16.97
C LEU A 18 4.03 1.18 -16.89
N ARG A 19 2.75 1.17 -16.53
CA ARG A 19 1.94 2.40 -16.40
C ARG A 19 2.51 3.29 -15.31
N VAL A 20 2.95 2.71 -14.19
CA VAL A 20 3.58 3.44 -13.10
C VAL A 20 4.84 4.12 -13.60
N GLY A 21 5.66 3.44 -14.41
CA GLY A 21 6.87 4.01 -14.98
C GLY A 21 6.59 5.21 -15.88
N ILE A 22 5.59 5.11 -16.76
CA ILE A 22 5.20 6.20 -17.67
C ILE A 22 4.68 7.40 -16.88
N ASP A 23 3.79 7.17 -15.92
CA ASP A 23 3.24 8.22 -15.08
C ASP A 23 4.33 8.88 -14.25
N LEU A 24 5.26 8.09 -13.73
CA LEU A 24 6.39 8.58 -12.93
C LEU A 24 7.25 9.56 -13.74
N LEU A 25 7.58 9.22 -14.99
CA LEU A 25 8.36 10.10 -15.86
C LEU A 25 7.62 11.38 -16.18
N ARG A 26 6.32 11.31 -16.42
CA ARG A 26 5.50 12.49 -16.70
C ARG A 26 5.46 13.43 -15.49
N ARG A 27 5.27 12.90 -14.28
CA ARG A 27 5.24 13.69 -13.04
C ARG A 27 6.59 14.29 -12.73
N ALA A 28 7.67 13.54 -12.99
CA ALA A 28 9.04 14.04 -12.81
C ALA A 28 9.31 15.24 -13.76
N GLY A 29 8.82 15.17 -15.01
CA GLY A 29 8.92 16.28 -15.95
C GLY A 29 8.19 17.52 -15.46
N LEU A 30 6.99 17.36 -14.89
CA LEU A 30 6.23 18.48 -14.32
C LEU A 30 6.94 19.10 -13.12
N ASN A 31 7.55 18.28 -12.26
CA ASN A 31 8.33 18.77 -11.13
C ASN A 31 9.56 19.55 -11.59
N ALA A 32 10.22 19.11 -12.66
CA ALA A 32 11.34 19.82 -13.25
C ALA A 32 10.92 21.19 -13.80
N GLU A 33 9.76 21.27 -14.45
CA GLU A 33 9.20 22.54 -14.93
C GLU A 33 8.94 23.52 -13.79
N LYS A 34 8.40 23.03 -12.67
CA LYS A 34 8.17 23.87 -11.48
C LYS A 34 9.45 24.45 -10.93
N ARG A 35 10.58 23.74 -11.06
CA ARG A 35 11.91 24.22 -10.66
C ARG A 35 12.52 25.19 -11.67
N ALA A 36 11.85 25.45 -12.78
CA ALA A 36 12.41 26.21 -13.91
C ALA A 36 13.70 25.58 -14.46
N SER A 37 13.75 24.25 -14.47
CA SER A 37 14.87 23.46 -14.99
C SER A 37 14.46 22.71 -16.24
N ARG A 38 15.40 22.56 -17.17
CA ARG A 38 15.17 21.79 -18.40
C ARG A 38 15.56 20.32 -18.24
N GLU A 39 16.19 19.96 -17.13
CA GLU A 39 16.60 18.59 -16.87
C GLU A 39 15.83 18.00 -15.70
N VAL A 40 15.35 16.76 -15.89
CA VAL A 40 14.78 15.97 -14.81
C VAL A 40 15.92 15.36 -14.01
N VAL A 41 15.91 15.54 -12.69
CA VAL A 41 16.89 14.96 -11.80
C VAL A 41 16.26 13.88 -10.92
N VAL A 42 17.08 13.10 -10.23
CA VAL A 42 16.61 12.01 -9.36
C VAL A 42 15.58 12.49 -8.33
N GLU A 43 15.78 13.69 -7.77
CA GLU A 43 14.81 14.27 -6.81
C GLU A 43 13.42 14.45 -7.39
N ASP A 44 13.33 14.80 -8.68
CA ASP A 44 12.02 14.94 -9.36
C ASP A 44 11.32 13.59 -9.45
N ILE A 45 12.08 12.53 -9.71
CA ILE A 45 11.55 11.16 -9.77
C ILE A 45 11.09 10.71 -8.38
N ASP A 46 11.87 10.99 -7.34
CA ASP A 46 11.49 10.63 -5.97
C ASP A 46 10.19 11.31 -5.55
N LYS A 47 10.04 12.60 -5.82
CA LYS A 47 8.81 13.34 -5.53
C LYS A 47 7.62 12.79 -6.31
N ALA A 48 7.83 12.49 -7.59
CA ALA A 48 6.78 11.92 -8.44
C ALA A 48 6.37 10.53 -7.95
N TYR A 49 7.33 9.71 -7.53
CA TYR A 49 7.07 8.38 -6.97
C TYR A 49 6.23 8.46 -5.70
N GLU A 50 6.58 9.35 -4.77
CA GLU A 50 5.83 9.57 -3.54
C GLU A 50 4.39 10.00 -3.85
N SER A 51 4.21 10.94 -4.77
CA SER A 51 2.87 11.39 -5.17
C SER A 51 2.04 10.27 -5.78
N SER A 52 2.61 9.46 -6.67
CA SER A 52 1.93 8.31 -7.27
C SER A 52 1.57 7.26 -6.24
N LYS A 53 2.47 6.99 -5.30
CA LYS A 53 2.26 6.03 -4.23
C LYS A 53 1.06 6.41 -3.37
N TYR A 54 0.98 7.66 -2.93
CA TYR A 54 -0.12 8.12 -2.08
C TYR A 54 -1.43 8.24 -2.84
N MET A 55 -1.39 8.60 -4.11
CA MET A 55 -2.59 8.59 -4.95
C MET A 55 -3.15 7.18 -5.06
N HIS A 56 -2.30 6.20 -5.29
CA HIS A 56 -2.70 4.80 -5.37
C HIS A 56 -3.32 4.33 -4.05
N LEU A 57 -2.69 4.66 -2.91
CA LEU A 57 -3.21 4.34 -1.58
C LEU A 57 -4.59 4.94 -1.38
N SER A 58 -4.77 6.22 -1.71
CA SER A 58 -6.04 6.92 -1.59
C SER A 58 -7.14 6.22 -2.40
N GLN A 59 -6.86 5.91 -3.66
CA GLN A 59 -7.81 5.24 -4.55
C GLN A 59 -8.16 3.84 -4.05
N SER A 60 -7.17 3.10 -3.56
CA SER A 60 -7.38 1.76 -3.03
C SER A 60 -8.32 1.79 -1.82
N ILE A 61 -8.09 2.72 -0.89
CA ILE A 61 -8.92 2.84 0.31
C ILE A 61 -10.35 3.28 -0.04
N GLN A 62 -10.50 4.19 -1.00
CA GLN A 62 -11.83 4.60 -1.47
C GLN A 62 -12.66 3.44 -2.01
N SER A 63 -12.02 2.46 -2.62
CA SER A 63 -12.70 1.31 -3.22
C SER A 63 -13.10 0.24 -2.21
N LEU A 64 -12.66 0.34 -0.96
CA LEU A 64 -12.90 -0.68 0.05
C LEU A 64 -14.30 -0.56 0.66
N THR A 65 -14.89 -1.70 1.03
CA THR A 65 -16.11 -1.76 1.81
C THR A 65 -15.81 -1.44 3.28
N ASP A 66 -16.85 -1.23 4.07
CA ASP A 66 -16.70 -0.94 5.52
C ASP A 66 -15.99 -2.08 6.26
N SER A 67 -16.30 -3.33 5.91
CA SER A 67 -15.65 -4.49 6.51
C SER A 67 -14.17 -4.56 6.16
N GLU A 68 -13.83 -4.24 4.91
CA GLU A 68 -12.46 -4.21 4.44
C GLU A 68 -11.65 -3.09 5.11
N LYS A 69 -12.26 -1.92 5.26
CA LYS A 69 -11.66 -0.81 6.01
C LYS A 69 -11.48 -1.17 7.48
N GLY A 70 -12.43 -1.92 8.05
CA GLY A 70 -12.35 -2.40 9.42
C GLY A 70 -11.11 -3.25 9.68
N LEU A 71 -10.81 -4.17 8.77
CA LEU A 71 -9.58 -4.97 8.87
C LEU A 71 -8.33 -4.08 8.73
N LEU A 72 -8.37 -3.12 7.81
CA LEU A 72 -7.24 -2.21 7.63
C LEU A 72 -7.00 -1.36 8.89
N HIS A 73 -8.04 -0.93 9.59
CA HIS A 73 -7.91 -0.25 10.89
C HIS A 73 -7.21 -1.15 11.92
N VAL A 74 -7.58 -2.42 12.00
CA VAL A 74 -6.93 -3.37 12.89
C VAL A 74 -5.44 -3.47 12.57
N LEU A 75 -5.10 -3.57 11.28
CA LEU A 75 -3.71 -3.68 10.84
C LEU A 75 -2.90 -2.41 11.16
N VAL A 76 -3.52 -1.24 11.06
CA VAL A 76 -2.88 0.02 11.45
C VAL A 76 -2.56 0.03 12.95
N ASP A 77 -3.53 -0.38 13.78
CA ASP A 77 -3.37 -0.39 15.23
C ASP A 77 -2.32 -1.40 15.69
N CYS A 78 -2.25 -2.56 15.03
CA CYS A 78 -1.32 -3.63 15.36
C CYS A 78 0.03 -3.52 14.64
N SER A 79 0.14 -2.63 13.65
CA SER A 79 1.30 -2.51 12.75
C SER A 79 1.61 -3.82 12.01
N GLY A 80 0.56 -4.55 11.64
CA GLY A 80 0.67 -5.87 11.02
C GLY A 80 0.76 -6.99 12.06
N GLY A 81 1.21 -8.15 11.67
CA GLY A 81 1.42 -9.29 12.56
C GLY A 81 0.99 -10.61 11.96
N ARG A 82 0.94 -11.64 12.80
CA ARG A 82 0.50 -12.97 12.40
C ARG A 82 -0.98 -12.96 12.05
N ALA A 83 -1.33 -13.64 10.96
CA ALA A 83 -2.71 -13.67 10.48
C ALA A 83 -3.71 -14.13 11.55
N GLY A 84 -3.35 -15.13 12.34
CA GLY A 84 -4.21 -15.63 13.41
C GLY A 84 -4.47 -14.61 14.51
N ASP A 85 -3.44 -13.89 14.93
CA ASP A 85 -3.55 -12.85 15.96
C ASP A 85 -4.39 -11.67 15.46
N VAL A 86 -4.17 -11.26 14.23
CA VAL A 86 -4.95 -10.19 13.57
C VAL A 86 -6.42 -10.61 13.44
N TYR A 87 -6.67 -11.88 13.11
CA TYR A 87 -8.02 -12.40 13.00
C TYR A 87 -8.77 -12.31 14.33
N GLU A 88 -8.13 -12.66 15.44
CA GLU A 88 -8.78 -12.60 16.75
C GLU A 88 -9.28 -11.19 17.08
N VAL A 89 -8.46 -10.17 16.83
CA VAL A 89 -8.85 -8.77 17.04
C VAL A 89 -9.98 -8.38 16.09
N PHE A 90 -9.85 -8.74 14.82
CA PHE A 90 -10.84 -8.44 13.80
C PHE A 90 -12.20 -9.08 14.12
N HIS A 91 -12.19 -10.34 14.52
CA HIS A 91 -13.39 -11.08 14.90
C HIS A 91 -14.06 -10.45 16.12
N GLU A 92 -13.28 -10.07 17.12
CA GLU A 92 -13.79 -9.40 18.32
C GLU A 92 -14.49 -8.07 17.99
N GLN A 93 -13.89 -7.30 17.07
CA GLN A 93 -14.42 -5.97 16.70
C GLN A 93 -15.59 -6.02 15.74
N THR A 94 -15.63 -6.99 14.83
CA THR A 94 -16.62 -7.02 13.74
C THR A 94 -17.63 -8.16 13.84
N GLY A 95 -17.30 -9.22 14.57
CA GLY A 95 -18.11 -10.44 14.62
C GLY A 95 -18.02 -11.30 13.37
N LEU A 96 -17.22 -10.90 12.38
CA LEU A 96 -17.10 -11.65 11.12
C LEU A 96 -16.18 -12.87 11.30
N GLY A 97 -16.53 -13.96 10.61
CA GLY A 97 -15.80 -15.22 10.71
C GLY A 97 -14.55 -15.29 9.85
N TYR A 98 -13.83 -16.41 9.97
CA TYR A 98 -12.54 -16.61 9.33
C TYR A 98 -12.61 -16.59 7.80
N THR A 99 -13.67 -17.16 7.22
CA THR A 99 -13.84 -17.18 5.75
C THR A 99 -13.90 -15.75 5.20
N ARG A 100 -14.70 -14.91 5.81
CA ARG A 100 -14.81 -13.51 5.39
C ARG A 100 -13.50 -12.76 5.61
N TYR A 101 -12.85 -13.00 6.75
CA TYR A 101 -11.53 -12.45 7.06
C TYR A 101 -10.50 -12.80 5.97
N SER A 102 -10.44 -14.07 5.60
CA SER A 102 -9.51 -14.55 4.58
C SER A 102 -9.77 -13.90 3.22
N GLU A 103 -11.04 -13.73 2.85
CA GLU A 103 -11.41 -13.03 1.62
C GLU A 103 -10.94 -11.57 1.64
N ILE A 104 -11.10 -10.90 2.78
CA ILE A 104 -10.68 -9.51 2.94
C ILE A 104 -9.15 -9.39 2.87
N VAL A 105 -8.42 -10.28 3.52
CA VAL A 105 -6.96 -10.30 3.45
C VAL A 105 -6.51 -10.42 1.99
N ASN A 106 -7.11 -11.34 1.24
CA ASN A 106 -6.78 -11.53 -0.17
C ASN A 106 -7.11 -10.28 -0.99
N LYS A 107 -8.21 -9.62 -0.69
CA LYS A 107 -8.60 -8.37 -1.37
C LYS A 107 -7.61 -7.25 -1.09
N LEU A 108 -7.21 -7.04 0.16
CA LEU A 108 -6.25 -6.02 0.55
C LEU A 108 -4.87 -6.26 -0.09
N GLU A 109 -4.47 -7.53 -0.18
CA GLU A 109 -3.24 -7.91 -0.87
C GLU A 109 -3.33 -7.60 -2.37
N LYS A 110 -4.46 -7.92 -2.98
CA LYS A 110 -4.70 -7.69 -4.40
C LYS A 110 -4.67 -6.20 -4.76
N VAL A 111 -5.24 -5.33 -3.93
CA VAL A 111 -5.22 -3.88 -4.18
C VAL A 111 -3.88 -3.24 -3.80
N GLY A 112 -2.96 -3.99 -3.22
CA GLY A 112 -1.60 -3.52 -2.99
C GLY A 112 -1.40 -2.71 -1.73
N VAL A 113 -2.25 -2.84 -0.72
CA VAL A 113 -2.13 -2.13 0.56
C VAL A 113 -1.35 -2.94 1.59
N ILE A 114 -1.43 -4.26 1.49
CA ILE A 114 -0.72 -5.18 2.39
C ILE A 114 0.05 -6.23 1.59
N ALA A 115 1.01 -6.86 2.26
CA ALA A 115 1.65 -8.08 1.80
C ALA A 115 1.39 -9.17 2.84
N ALA A 116 1.08 -10.37 2.38
CA ALA A 116 0.85 -11.51 3.25
C ALA A 116 1.74 -12.66 2.78
N ALA A 117 2.69 -13.05 3.61
CA ALA A 117 3.67 -14.08 3.27
C ALA A 117 3.70 -15.16 4.34
N TYR A 118 3.90 -16.40 3.89
CA TYR A 118 4.09 -17.50 4.83
C TYR A 118 5.52 -17.48 5.37
N LYS A 119 5.66 -17.50 6.70
CA LYS A 119 6.96 -17.60 7.36
C LYS A 119 7.00 -18.87 8.19
N PRO A 120 8.16 -19.56 8.26
CA PRO A 120 8.27 -20.75 9.09
C PRO A 120 8.11 -20.37 10.56
N VAL A 121 7.31 -21.15 11.29
CA VAL A 121 7.10 -21.01 12.74
C VAL A 121 7.68 -22.23 13.40
N GLU A 122 8.53 -22.02 14.39
CA GLU A 122 9.19 -23.08 15.12
C GLU A 122 8.15 -24.05 15.74
N GLY A 123 8.22 -25.31 15.37
CA GLY A 123 7.36 -26.37 15.90
C GLY A 123 5.95 -26.46 15.34
N ARG A 124 5.52 -25.59 14.40
CA ARG A 124 4.13 -25.55 13.90
C ARG A 124 3.97 -25.41 12.40
N GLY A 125 5.04 -25.58 11.59
CA GLY A 125 4.96 -25.39 10.15
C GLY A 125 5.03 -23.92 9.75
N ARG A 126 4.11 -23.47 8.88
CA ARG A 126 4.13 -22.11 8.36
C ARG A 126 2.99 -21.27 8.90
N SER A 127 3.30 -20.04 9.28
CA SER A 127 2.29 -19.04 9.65
C SER A 127 2.33 -17.88 8.65
N ARG A 128 1.16 -17.39 8.30
CA ARG A 128 1.04 -16.23 7.40
C ARG A 128 1.24 -14.96 8.23
N GLU A 129 2.15 -14.09 7.77
CA GLU A 129 2.34 -12.77 8.38
C GLU A 129 1.85 -11.69 7.44
N ILE A 130 1.18 -10.70 8.00
CA ILE A 130 0.60 -9.58 7.26
C ILE A 130 1.38 -8.32 7.57
N GLU A 131 1.82 -7.62 6.53
CA GLU A 131 2.55 -6.35 6.66
C GLU A 131 1.85 -5.26 5.86
N LEU A 132 1.80 -4.06 6.42
CA LEU A 132 1.35 -2.89 5.69
C LEU A 132 2.44 -2.46 4.71
N LEU A 133 2.06 -2.16 3.47
CA LEU A 133 2.98 -1.68 2.44
C LEU A 133 3.18 -0.16 2.49
N TYR A 134 2.45 0.52 3.35
CA TYR A 134 2.52 1.97 3.57
C TYR A 134 2.69 2.23 5.06
N LYS A 135 3.21 3.40 5.41
CA LYS A 135 3.33 3.78 6.82
C LYS A 135 1.94 3.81 7.47
N PRO A 136 1.79 3.26 8.68
CA PRO A 136 0.49 3.23 9.36
C PRO A 136 -0.18 4.60 9.47
N ASP A 137 0.60 5.66 9.72
CA ASP A 137 0.08 7.03 9.81
C ASP A 137 -0.56 7.48 8.49
N ALA A 138 0.07 7.15 7.36
CA ALA A 138 -0.47 7.50 6.03
C ALA A 138 -1.78 6.75 5.77
N VAL A 139 -1.83 5.46 6.08
CA VAL A 139 -3.04 4.63 5.93
C VAL A 139 -4.17 5.21 6.79
N LYS A 140 -3.86 5.56 8.03
CA LYS A 140 -4.85 6.12 8.97
C LYS A 140 -5.47 7.41 8.45
N VAL A 141 -4.67 8.30 7.88
CA VAL A 141 -5.17 9.57 7.33
C VAL A 141 -6.25 9.32 6.28
N TYR A 142 -6.00 8.40 5.35
CA TYR A 142 -6.96 8.09 4.29
C TYR A 142 -8.16 7.29 4.81
N LEU A 143 -7.96 6.38 5.76
CA LEU A 143 -9.07 5.66 6.40
C LEU A 143 -10.01 6.64 7.10
N ASP A 144 -9.48 7.57 7.86
CA ASP A 144 -10.28 8.57 8.57
C ASP A 144 -11.05 9.45 7.59
N ARG A 145 -10.39 9.85 6.50
CA ARG A 145 -11.02 10.69 5.46
C ARG A 145 -12.21 10.01 4.81
N TYR A 146 -12.12 8.70 4.51
CA TYR A 146 -13.15 7.97 3.78
C TYR A 146 -14.11 7.18 4.67
N SER A 147 -13.83 7.07 5.96
CA SER A 147 -14.73 6.44 6.92
C SER A 147 -15.76 7.41 7.50
N MET A 148 -15.51 8.71 7.43
CA MET A 148 -16.38 9.75 7.97
C MET A 148 -17.58 10.09 7.09
N LYS A 149 -17.76 9.39 5.99
CA LYS A 149 -18.94 9.53 5.15
C LYS A 149 -20.05 8.67 5.72
N SER A 150 -20.84 9.27 6.53
CA SER A 150 -22.11 8.68 6.95
C SER A 150 -23.07 8.59 5.75
#